data_f849f663bb8a37f45cfc8f15918a8e39
#
_entry.id   f849f663bb8a37f45cfc8f15918a8e39
#
_cell.length_a   1.000
_cell.length_b   1.000
_cell.length_c   1.000
_cell.angle_alpha   90.00
_cell.angle_beta   90.00
_cell.angle_gamma   90.00
#
_symmetry.space_group_name_H-M   'P 1'
#
loop_
_entity.id
_entity.type
_entity.pdbx_description
1 polymer ?
#
loop_
_entity_poly.entity_id
_entity_poly.type
_entity_poly.pdbx_seq_one_letter_code
_entity_poly.pdbx_strand_id
1 'polypeptide(L)'
;MIVHGSSISPFVRKVLVFAAEKGLAFENKPTGIGPKSDEFMAISPFGKIPAFEDGDYKLCDSSAIVHYLDTAYPAHPMIPADAKDRGRAVWFDEYADTIMFAAYAPVFWNRALAPRLKMPVDEAAAAKAEAELVPPVLSYLESVAPDEGGFIVGSGLTLADIAVCSVLVNGGYAGLTVDAGKYPRAAAYTSAILARPSFAALIAADKAAMGF
;
A
#
# COMPACT_ATOMS: atom_id res chain seq x y z
N MET A 1 -9.87 17.73 1.70
CA MET A 1 -10.06 16.29 1.45
C MET A 1 -9.92 15.52 2.75
N ILE A 2 -10.65 14.43 2.91
CA ILE A 2 -10.57 13.55 4.09
C ILE A 2 -10.36 12.12 3.61
N VAL A 3 -9.36 11.43 4.18
CA VAL A 3 -9.12 9.99 3.96
C VAL A 3 -9.45 9.25 5.25
N HIS A 4 -10.45 8.39 5.20
CA HIS A 4 -10.86 7.55 6.33
C HIS A 4 -10.15 6.20 6.26
N GLY A 5 -9.48 5.84 7.34
CA GLY A 5 -8.78 4.57 7.49
C GLY A 5 -7.46 4.71 8.22
N SER A 6 -6.99 3.59 8.77
CA SER A 6 -5.68 3.52 9.41
C SER A 6 -4.58 3.31 8.35
N SER A 7 -3.48 4.09 8.43
CA SER A 7 -2.30 3.97 7.56
C SER A 7 -1.62 2.61 7.61
N ILE A 8 -1.92 1.79 8.63
CA ILE A 8 -1.47 0.39 8.72
C ILE A 8 -2.02 -0.47 7.58
N SER A 9 -3.20 -0.11 7.05
CA SER A 9 -3.74 -0.73 5.84
C SER A 9 -2.90 -0.33 4.61
N PRO A 10 -2.43 -1.28 3.79
CA PRO A 10 -1.67 -0.95 2.57
C PRO A 10 -2.53 -0.14 1.58
N PHE A 11 -3.82 -0.37 1.54
CA PHE A 11 -4.76 0.36 0.69
C PHE A 11 -4.94 1.82 1.13
N VAL A 12 -5.03 2.08 2.43
CA VAL A 12 -5.06 3.45 2.97
C VAL A 12 -3.73 4.13 2.74
N ARG A 13 -2.61 3.44 3.01
CA ARG A 13 -1.26 3.96 2.78
C ARG A 13 -1.06 4.36 1.32
N LYS A 14 -1.52 3.54 0.37
CA LYS A 14 -1.49 3.86 -1.07
C LYS A 14 -2.11 5.23 -1.34
N VAL A 15 -3.30 5.51 -0.82
CA VAL A 15 -3.99 6.79 -1.01
C VAL A 15 -3.24 7.94 -0.33
N LEU A 16 -2.79 7.76 0.93
CA LEU A 16 -2.09 8.80 1.68
C LEU A 16 -0.75 9.18 1.03
N VAL A 17 0.03 8.17 0.60
CA VAL A 17 1.29 8.40 -0.11
C VAL A 17 1.03 9.09 -1.45
N PHE A 18 0.05 8.60 -2.21
CA PHE A 18 -0.31 9.20 -3.50
C PHE A 18 -0.71 10.67 -3.36
N ALA A 19 -1.55 11.01 -2.39
CA ALA A 19 -1.94 12.39 -2.12
C ALA A 19 -0.73 13.25 -1.68
N ALA A 20 0.13 12.72 -0.81
CA ALA A 20 1.34 13.42 -0.35
C ALA A 20 2.33 13.68 -1.49
N GLU A 21 2.57 12.73 -2.38
CA GLU A 21 3.45 12.89 -3.55
C GLU A 21 2.89 13.90 -4.57
N LYS A 22 1.58 14.05 -4.64
CA LYS A 22 0.92 15.13 -5.42
C LYS A 22 0.96 16.49 -4.72
N GLY A 23 1.43 16.58 -3.46
CA GLY A 23 1.41 17.81 -2.68
C GLY A 23 0.02 18.25 -2.24
N LEU A 24 -0.95 17.31 -2.18
CA LEU A 24 -2.32 17.61 -1.79
C LEU A 24 -2.45 17.65 -0.26
N ALA A 25 -3.15 18.65 0.25
CA ALA A 25 -3.49 18.72 1.67
C ALA A 25 -4.70 17.81 1.97
N PHE A 26 -4.57 16.96 2.98
CA PHE A 26 -5.64 16.07 3.42
C PHE A 26 -5.63 15.88 4.94
N GLU A 27 -6.80 15.58 5.47
CA GLU A 27 -6.97 15.07 6.85
C GLU A 27 -7.06 13.55 6.79
N ASN A 28 -6.29 12.85 7.61
CA ASN A 28 -6.47 11.40 7.79
C ASN A 28 -7.29 11.16 9.06
N LYS A 29 -8.47 10.53 8.91
CA LYS A 29 -9.32 10.08 10.03
C LYS A 29 -9.13 8.58 10.23
N PRO A 30 -8.32 8.14 11.21
CA PRO A 30 -8.11 6.73 11.46
C PRO A 30 -9.43 6.01 11.74
N THR A 31 -9.69 4.95 11.00
CA THR A 31 -10.87 4.09 11.17
C THR A 31 -10.36 2.67 11.39
N GLY A 32 -10.63 2.15 12.58
CA GLY A 32 -10.12 0.85 13.01
C GLY A 32 -10.97 -0.33 12.54
N ILE A 33 -10.60 -1.52 13.05
CA ILE A 33 -11.36 -2.76 12.90
C ILE A 33 -12.57 -2.70 13.85
N GLY A 34 -13.72 -3.22 13.42
CA GLY A 34 -14.96 -3.27 14.22
C GLY A 34 -16.13 -2.59 13.53
N PRO A 35 -17.26 -2.42 14.25
CA PRO A 35 -18.46 -1.80 13.71
C PRO A 35 -18.18 -0.40 13.16
N LYS A 36 -18.85 -0.05 12.07
CA LYS A 36 -18.75 1.26 11.43
C LYS A 36 -19.99 2.09 11.73
N SER A 37 -19.83 3.42 11.80
CA SER A 37 -20.97 4.32 11.91
C SER A 37 -21.78 4.39 10.60
N ASP A 38 -23.02 4.82 10.70
CA ASP A 38 -23.89 4.99 9.52
C ASP A 38 -23.29 6.01 8.54
N GLU A 39 -22.64 7.07 9.05
CA GLU A 39 -21.96 8.07 8.23
C GLU A 39 -20.82 7.43 7.42
N PHE A 40 -20.04 6.54 8.02
CA PHE A 40 -18.98 5.83 7.33
C PHE A 40 -19.56 4.84 6.29
N MET A 41 -20.63 4.11 6.65
CA MET A 41 -21.30 3.19 5.75
C MET A 41 -21.94 3.90 4.54
N ALA A 42 -22.33 5.17 4.69
CA ALA A 42 -22.80 5.99 3.57
C ALA A 42 -21.68 6.33 2.54
N ILE A 43 -20.41 6.27 2.96
CA ILE A 43 -19.26 6.48 2.05
C ILE A 43 -18.75 5.14 1.53
N SER A 44 -18.65 4.13 2.39
CA SER A 44 -18.15 2.79 2.07
C SER A 44 -19.19 1.74 2.43
N PRO A 45 -20.10 1.38 1.50
CA PRO A 45 -21.24 0.51 1.79
C PRO A 45 -20.89 -0.90 2.27
N PHE A 46 -19.67 -1.35 2.03
CA PHE A 46 -19.16 -2.64 2.50
C PHE A 46 -18.25 -2.51 3.73
N GLY A 47 -18.17 -1.34 4.36
CA GLY A 47 -17.36 -1.11 5.55
C GLY A 47 -15.84 -1.19 5.32
N LYS A 48 -15.39 -1.11 4.06
CA LYS A 48 -13.96 -1.20 3.70
C LYS A 48 -13.25 0.14 3.83
N ILE A 49 -11.95 0.09 4.10
CA ILE A 49 -11.06 1.24 4.08
C ILE A 49 -10.05 1.09 2.93
N PRO A 50 -9.63 2.19 2.30
CA PRO A 50 -9.99 3.58 2.55
C PRO A 50 -11.41 3.97 2.10
N ALA A 51 -11.99 4.98 2.77
CA ALA A 51 -13.07 5.79 2.25
C ALA A 51 -12.58 7.24 2.15
N PHE A 52 -13.17 8.03 1.25
CA PHE A 52 -12.64 9.33 0.85
C PHE A 52 -13.76 10.36 0.66
N GLU A 53 -13.47 11.59 1.05
CA GLU A 53 -14.34 12.75 0.83
C GLU A 53 -13.55 13.93 0.26
N ASP A 54 -14.12 14.56 -0.79
CA ASP A 54 -13.63 15.81 -1.35
C ASP A 54 -14.82 16.77 -1.53
N GLY A 55 -15.03 17.63 -0.54
CA GLY A 55 -16.27 18.40 -0.43
C GLY A 55 -17.48 17.47 -0.23
N ASP A 56 -18.44 17.52 -1.14
CA ASP A 56 -19.62 16.66 -1.17
C ASP A 56 -19.43 15.34 -1.95
N TYR A 57 -18.30 15.22 -2.68
CA TYR A 57 -17.98 13.99 -3.41
C TYR A 57 -17.43 12.92 -2.45
N LYS A 58 -18.01 11.72 -2.55
CA LYS A 58 -17.66 10.57 -1.70
C LYS A 58 -17.27 9.39 -2.57
N LEU A 59 -16.20 8.70 -2.16
CA LEU A 59 -15.67 7.55 -2.90
C LEU A 59 -15.06 6.53 -1.92
N CYS A 60 -15.09 5.26 -2.27
CA CYS A 60 -14.35 4.21 -1.61
C CYS A 60 -13.60 3.38 -2.65
N ASP A 61 -12.73 2.48 -2.18
CA ASP A 61 -11.72 1.75 -2.95
C ASP A 61 -10.48 2.58 -3.28
N SER A 62 -9.31 2.01 -2.98
CA SER A 62 -8.04 2.73 -3.08
C SER A 62 -7.67 3.08 -4.53
N SER A 63 -7.90 2.17 -5.47
CA SER A 63 -7.61 2.39 -6.89
C SER A 63 -8.54 3.44 -7.49
N ALA A 64 -9.84 3.37 -7.17
CA ALA A 64 -10.79 4.39 -7.59
C ALA A 64 -10.41 5.79 -7.07
N ILE A 65 -10.00 5.88 -5.81
CA ILE A 65 -9.59 7.14 -5.18
C ILE A 65 -8.34 7.72 -5.85
N VAL A 66 -7.29 6.93 -6.10
CA VAL A 66 -6.07 7.44 -6.73
C VAL A 66 -6.30 7.85 -8.19
N HIS A 67 -7.16 7.14 -8.92
CA HIS A 67 -7.57 7.54 -10.28
C HIS A 67 -8.35 8.87 -10.28
N TYR A 68 -9.25 9.05 -9.31
CA TYR A 68 -9.92 10.33 -9.11
C TYR A 68 -8.91 11.45 -8.82
N LEU A 69 -8.02 11.25 -7.85
CA LEU A 69 -7.02 12.24 -7.46
C LEU A 69 -6.10 12.62 -8.62
N ASP A 70 -5.68 11.65 -9.44
CA ASP A 70 -4.80 11.93 -10.57
C ASP A 70 -5.46 12.77 -11.65
N THR A 71 -6.76 12.56 -11.86
CA THR A 71 -7.55 13.27 -12.86
C THR A 71 -8.03 14.64 -12.35
N ALA A 72 -8.56 14.71 -11.13
CA ALA A 72 -9.08 15.94 -10.54
C ALA A 72 -7.98 16.96 -10.21
N TYR A 73 -6.78 16.47 -9.89
CA TYR A 73 -5.62 17.28 -9.53
C TYR A 73 -4.45 16.95 -10.47
N PRO A 74 -4.43 17.45 -11.72
CA PRO A 74 -3.51 16.99 -12.77
C PRO A 74 -2.05 17.41 -12.59
N ALA A 75 -1.73 18.25 -11.62
CA ALA A 75 -0.33 18.53 -11.27
C ALA A 75 0.36 17.25 -10.78
N HIS A 76 1.59 17.01 -11.28
CA HIS A 76 2.38 15.80 -10.96
C HIS A 76 1.61 14.49 -11.22
N PRO A 77 1.28 14.16 -12.49
CA PRO A 77 0.57 12.92 -12.81
C PRO A 77 1.42 11.70 -12.46
N MET A 78 0.82 10.74 -11.76
CA MET A 78 1.47 9.49 -11.38
C MET A 78 0.79 8.26 -11.99
N ILE A 79 -0.24 8.49 -12.82
CA ILE A 79 -0.79 7.47 -13.71
C ILE A 79 -0.40 7.88 -15.13
N PRO A 80 0.47 7.11 -15.80
CA PRO A 80 1.01 7.48 -17.11
C PRO A 80 -0.08 7.75 -18.15
N ALA A 81 0.15 8.72 -19.03
CA ALA A 81 -0.73 9.01 -20.17
C ALA A 81 -0.51 8.05 -21.34
N ASP A 82 0.73 7.56 -21.54
CA ASP A 82 1.01 6.53 -22.55
C ASP A 82 0.24 5.25 -22.25
N ALA A 83 -0.36 4.65 -23.27
CA ALA A 83 -1.25 3.51 -23.09
C ALA A 83 -0.56 2.26 -22.53
N LYS A 84 0.70 2.03 -22.93
CA LYS A 84 1.47 0.85 -22.49
C LYS A 84 1.92 1.01 -21.04
N ASP A 85 2.46 2.17 -20.70
CA ASP A 85 2.90 2.47 -19.34
C ASP A 85 1.71 2.55 -18.40
N ARG A 86 0.58 3.13 -18.82
CA ARG A 86 -0.68 3.11 -18.06
C ARG A 86 -1.14 1.68 -17.78
N GLY A 87 -1.16 0.82 -18.81
CA GLY A 87 -1.54 -0.58 -18.63
C GLY A 87 -0.64 -1.31 -17.65
N ARG A 88 0.67 -1.03 -17.69
CA ARG A 88 1.63 -1.59 -16.73
C ARG A 88 1.43 -1.03 -15.32
N ALA A 89 1.18 0.27 -15.18
CA ALA A 89 0.95 0.88 -13.86
C ALA A 89 -0.32 0.31 -13.19
N VAL A 90 -1.40 0.14 -13.95
CA VAL A 90 -2.62 -0.51 -13.47
C VAL A 90 -2.38 -1.99 -13.15
N TRP A 91 -1.62 -2.72 -13.98
CA TRP A 91 -1.24 -4.10 -13.67
C TRP A 91 -0.52 -4.23 -12.33
N PHE A 92 0.43 -3.35 -12.03
CA PHE A 92 1.14 -3.39 -10.75
C PHE A 92 0.28 -2.95 -9.56
N ASP A 93 -0.70 -2.07 -9.78
CA ASP A 93 -1.71 -1.75 -8.76
C ASP A 93 -2.54 -3.00 -8.42
N GLU A 94 -3.09 -3.66 -9.43
CA GLU A 94 -3.85 -4.92 -9.25
C GLU A 94 -2.99 -6.06 -8.69
N TYR A 95 -1.74 -6.18 -9.14
CA TYR A 95 -0.78 -7.14 -8.60
C TYR A 95 -0.55 -6.93 -7.10
N ALA A 96 -0.40 -5.68 -6.68
CA ALA A 96 -0.23 -5.33 -5.27
C ALA A 96 -1.49 -5.62 -4.46
N ASP A 97 -2.66 -5.19 -4.95
CA ASP A 97 -3.93 -5.26 -4.24
C ASP A 97 -4.50 -6.69 -4.14
N THR A 98 -4.10 -7.58 -5.05
CA THR A 98 -4.61 -8.96 -5.10
C THR A 98 -3.52 -9.99 -4.79
N ILE A 99 -2.52 -10.12 -5.63
CA ILE A 99 -1.51 -11.20 -5.56
C ILE A 99 -0.57 -10.98 -4.37
N MET A 100 0.05 -9.80 -4.29
CA MET A 100 0.94 -9.49 -3.16
C MET A 100 0.19 -9.46 -1.84
N PHE A 101 -0.97 -8.80 -1.79
CA PHE A 101 -1.76 -8.72 -0.58
C PHE A 101 -2.17 -10.10 -0.07
N ALA A 102 -2.61 -11.00 -0.95
CA ALA A 102 -2.95 -12.38 -0.58
C ALA A 102 -1.76 -13.14 0.03
N ALA A 103 -0.54 -12.89 -0.45
CA ALA A 103 0.67 -13.53 0.07
C ALA A 103 1.12 -12.92 1.42
N TYR A 104 1.03 -11.61 1.57
CA TYR A 104 1.53 -10.91 2.76
C TYR A 104 0.52 -10.78 3.90
N ALA A 105 -0.78 -10.77 3.61
CA ALA A 105 -1.82 -10.57 4.62
C ALA A 105 -1.80 -11.63 5.74
N PRO A 106 -1.64 -12.94 5.49
CA PRO A 106 -1.56 -13.93 6.57
C PRO A 106 -0.35 -13.70 7.49
N VAL A 107 0.80 -13.33 6.93
CA VAL A 107 2.03 -13.04 7.70
C VAL A 107 1.83 -11.79 8.55
N PHE A 108 1.39 -10.69 7.92
CA PHE A 108 1.15 -9.43 8.60
C PHE A 108 0.09 -9.55 9.68
N TRP A 109 -1.05 -10.19 9.37
CA TRP A 109 -2.12 -10.39 10.34
C TRP A 109 -1.64 -11.12 11.57
N ASN A 110 -1.06 -12.31 11.39
CA ASN A 110 -0.76 -13.20 12.49
C ASN A 110 0.48 -12.81 13.31
N ARG A 111 1.48 -12.18 12.70
CA ARG A 111 2.72 -11.80 13.41
C ARG A 111 2.77 -10.34 13.85
N ALA A 112 2.06 -9.44 13.17
CA ALA A 112 2.12 -8.04 13.48
C ALA A 112 0.82 -7.51 14.11
N LEU A 113 -0.33 -7.68 13.47
CA LEU A 113 -1.54 -6.97 13.85
C LEU A 113 -2.35 -7.69 14.94
N ALA A 114 -2.68 -8.98 14.75
CA ALA A 114 -3.52 -9.73 15.67
C ALA A 114 -2.95 -9.80 17.11
N PRO A 115 -1.63 -10.02 17.33
CA PRO A 115 -1.06 -9.99 18.68
C PRO A 115 -1.27 -8.64 19.38
N ARG A 116 -1.11 -7.53 18.66
CA ARG A 116 -1.28 -6.17 19.20
C ARG A 116 -2.73 -5.84 19.52
N LEU A 117 -3.65 -6.42 18.78
CA LEU A 117 -5.09 -6.30 19.00
C LEU A 117 -5.62 -7.35 20.00
N LYS A 118 -4.75 -8.22 20.54
CA LYS A 118 -5.13 -9.34 21.41
C LYS A 118 -6.16 -10.27 20.78
N MET A 119 -6.04 -10.47 19.45
CA MET A 119 -6.87 -11.37 18.65
C MET A 119 -6.20 -12.73 18.47
N PRO A 120 -6.95 -13.79 18.13
CA PRO A 120 -6.39 -15.10 17.84
C PRO A 120 -5.34 -15.06 16.73
N VAL A 121 -4.27 -15.84 16.90
CA VAL A 121 -3.14 -15.95 15.97
C VAL A 121 -3.08 -17.36 15.39
N ASP A 122 -2.86 -17.45 14.08
CA ASP A 122 -2.55 -18.70 13.37
C ASP A 122 -1.15 -18.59 12.75
N GLU A 123 -0.14 -19.00 13.54
CA GLU A 123 1.26 -18.99 13.09
C GLU A 123 1.52 -20.00 11.94
N ALA A 124 0.74 -21.10 11.88
CA ALA A 124 0.89 -22.06 10.80
C ALA A 124 0.48 -21.46 9.46
N ALA A 125 -0.61 -20.67 9.44
CA ALA A 125 -1.00 -19.91 8.25
C ALA A 125 0.04 -18.86 7.84
N ALA A 126 0.64 -18.15 8.80
CA ALA A 126 1.72 -17.20 8.53
C ALA A 126 2.95 -17.88 7.94
N ALA A 127 3.43 -18.95 8.57
CA ALA A 127 4.59 -19.70 8.12
C ALA A 127 4.38 -20.33 6.73
N LYS A 128 3.18 -20.86 6.46
CA LYS A 128 2.83 -21.38 5.14
C LYS A 128 2.86 -20.28 4.08
N ALA A 129 2.27 -19.12 4.34
CA ALA A 129 2.27 -18.00 3.41
C ALA A 129 3.68 -17.50 3.12
N GLU A 130 4.51 -17.35 4.14
CA GLU A 130 5.93 -16.97 4.01
C GLU A 130 6.72 -17.96 3.15
N ALA A 131 6.50 -19.27 3.36
CA ALA A 131 7.25 -20.30 2.65
C ALA A 131 6.78 -20.53 1.20
N GLU A 132 5.49 -20.44 0.94
CA GLU A 132 4.90 -20.87 -0.33
C GLU A 132 4.40 -19.71 -1.20
N LEU A 133 3.85 -18.63 -0.59
CA LEU A 133 3.21 -17.55 -1.34
C LEU A 133 4.12 -16.34 -1.57
N VAL A 134 4.95 -15.99 -0.60
CA VAL A 134 5.84 -14.83 -0.69
C VAL A 134 6.98 -15.02 -1.71
N PRO A 135 7.67 -16.18 -1.80
CA PRO A 135 8.78 -16.33 -2.74
C PRO A 135 8.44 -16.13 -4.22
N PRO A 136 7.32 -16.65 -4.77
CA PRO A 136 6.93 -16.35 -6.16
C PRO A 136 6.68 -14.88 -6.41
N VAL A 137 6.07 -14.17 -5.44
CA VAL A 137 5.82 -12.73 -5.50
C VAL A 137 7.15 -11.97 -5.56
N LEU A 138 8.09 -12.25 -4.65
CA LEU A 138 9.40 -11.59 -4.65
C LEU A 138 10.24 -11.94 -5.87
N SER A 139 10.17 -13.18 -6.37
CA SER A 139 10.86 -13.58 -7.61
C SER A 139 10.34 -12.81 -8.82
N TYR A 140 9.04 -12.60 -8.92
CA TYR A 140 8.47 -11.76 -9.97
C TYR A 140 8.90 -10.30 -9.81
N LEU A 141 8.83 -9.73 -8.59
CA LEU A 141 9.29 -8.37 -8.34
C LEU A 141 10.77 -8.20 -8.68
N GLU A 142 11.62 -9.16 -8.32
CA GLU A 142 13.06 -9.16 -8.68
C GLU A 142 13.27 -9.11 -10.20
N SER A 143 12.46 -9.87 -10.95
CA SER A 143 12.58 -9.94 -12.42
C SER A 143 12.20 -8.63 -13.13
N VAL A 144 11.38 -7.79 -12.50
CA VAL A 144 10.85 -6.55 -13.08
C VAL A 144 11.37 -5.28 -12.39
N ALA A 145 11.97 -5.41 -11.21
CA ALA A 145 12.54 -4.27 -10.49
C ALA A 145 13.61 -3.60 -11.36
N PRO A 146 13.66 -2.27 -11.36
CA PRO A 146 14.68 -1.53 -12.10
C PRO A 146 16.09 -1.87 -11.56
N ASP A 147 17.10 -1.65 -12.37
CA ASP A 147 18.46 -1.62 -11.90
C ASP A 147 18.63 -0.46 -10.91
N GLU A 148 19.62 0.23 -10.73
CA GLU A 148 19.82 1.21 -9.67
C GLU A 148 18.81 2.40 -9.72
N GLY A 149 18.11 2.66 -8.60
CA GLY A 149 17.37 3.91 -8.31
C GLY A 149 16.21 4.27 -9.24
N GLY A 150 15.76 3.31 -10.04
CA GLY A 150 14.67 3.52 -11.00
C GLY A 150 13.27 3.26 -10.44
N PHE A 151 12.29 3.29 -11.33
CA PHE A 151 10.88 3.01 -11.06
C PHE A 151 10.42 1.81 -11.88
N ILE A 152 9.39 1.08 -11.41
CA ILE A 152 8.90 -0.12 -12.12
C ILE A 152 8.31 0.26 -13.49
N VAL A 153 7.71 1.45 -13.59
CA VAL A 153 7.09 1.93 -14.83
C VAL A 153 7.57 3.35 -15.12
N GLY A 154 8.09 3.57 -16.33
CA GLY A 154 8.53 4.89 -16.79
C GLY A 154 9.78 5.40 -16.09
N SER A 155 9.96 6.71 -16.08
CA SER A 155 11.16 7.39 -15.55
C SER A 155 10.92 8.17 -14.26
N GLY A 156 9.72 8.09 -13.69
CA GLY A 156 9.31 8.76 -12.45
C GLY A 156 8.41 7.88 -11.60
N LEU A 157 8.18 8.33 -10.35
CA LEU A 157 7.28 7.64 -9.44
C LEU A 157 5.87 7.53 -10.03
N THR A 158 5.33 6.33 -10.01
CA THR A 158 3.98 6.04 -10.49
C THR A 158 3.14 5.32 -9.44
N LEU A 159 1.84 5.14 -9.74
CA LEU A 159 0.94 4.30 -8.95
C LEU A 159 1.51 2.90 -8.71
N ALA A 160 2.24 2.33 -9.69
CA ALA A 160 2.88 1.02 -9.58
C ALA A 160 3.80 0.92 -8.35
N ASP A 161 4.69 1.90 -8.21
CA ASP A 161 5.67 1.92 -7.12
C ASP A 161 4.99 2.10 -5.75
N ILE A 162 3.99 2.98 -5.71
CA ILE A 162 3.25 3.28 -4.48
C ILE A 162 2.46 2.05 -4.01
N ALA A 163 1.76 1.37 -4.92
CA ALA A 163 0.96 0.20 -4.60
C ALA A 163 1.83 -0.97 -4.10
N VAL A 164 2.86 -1.34 -4.87
CA VAL A 164 3.79 -2.43 -4.53
C VAL A 164 4.45 -2.17 -3.17
N CYS A 165 5.03 -1.00 -2.99
CA CYS A 165 5.74 -0.69 -1.74
C CYS A 165 4.80 -0.55 -0.54
N SER A 166 3.53 -0.17 -0.74
CA SER A 166 2.54 -0.14 0.33
C SER A 166 2.29 -1.52 0.94
N VAL A 167 2.33 -2.60 0.15
CA VAL A 167 2.19 -3.97 0.67
C VAL A 167 3.49 -4.43 1.35
N LEU A 168 4.66 -4.11 0.79
CA LEU A 168 5.95 -4.50 1.39
C LEU A 168 6.19 -3.90 2.78
N VAL A 169 5.66 -2.70 3.07
CA VAL A 169 5.67 -2.13 4.43
C VAL A 169 5.02 -3.06 5.44
N ASN A 170 3.91 -3.70 5.09
CA ASN A 170 3.22 -4.64 5.99
C ASN A 170 4.08 -5.88 6.28
N GLY A 171 4.81 -6.37 5.27
CA GLY A 171 5.83 -7.40 5.48
C GLY A 171 6.87 -6.95 6.50
N GLY A 172 7.40 -5.74 6.36
CA GLY A 172 8.37 -5.16 7.29
C GLY A 172 7.87 -5.08 8.73
N TYR A 173 6.60 -4.75 8.96
CA TYR A 173 5.99 -4.75 10.30
C TYR A 173 5.89 -6.16 10.91
N ALA A 174 5.82 -7.19 10.07
CA ALA A 174 5.81 -8.59 10.47
C ALA A 174 7.21 -9.23 10.55
N GLY A 175 8.28 -8.44 10.40
CA GLY A 175 9.65 -8.92 10.36
C GLY A 175 10.07 -9.58 9.04
N LEU A 176 9.23 -9.52 8.01
CA LEU A 176 9.48 -10.08 6.69
C LEU A 176 9.99 -8.99 5.75
N THR A 177 11.30 -8.89 5.61
CA THR A 177 11.96 -7.93 4.70
C THR A 177 12.38 -8.60 3.40
N VAL A 178 12.61 -7.80 2.36
CA VAL A 178 13.13 -8.30 1.08
C VAL A 178 14.61 -8.66 1.26
N ASP A 179 14.93 -9.94 1.14
CA ASP A 179 16.29 -10.45 1.31
C ASP A 179 17.19 -10.04 0.14
N ALA A 180 18.13 -9.12 0.39
CA ALA A 180 19.06 -8.62 -0.63
C ALA A 180 20.00 -9.69 -1.18
N GLY A 181 20.22 -10.80 -0.46
CA GLY A 181 21.01 -11.93 -0.95
C GLY A 181 20.28 -12.75 -2.02
N LYS A 182 18.95 -12.77 -1.98
CA LYS A 182 18.10 -13.50 -2.94
C LYS A 182 17.50 -12.59 -3.99
N TYR A 183 17.15 -11.36 -3.61
CA TYR A 183 16.39 -10.41 -4.42
C TYR A 183 17.06 -9.03 -4.39
N PRO A 184 18.29 -8.91 -4.91
CA PRO A 184 19.09 -7.69 -4.77
C PRO A 184 18.44 -6.46 -5.42
N ARG A 185 17.83 -6.60 -6.60
CA ARG A 185 17.16 -5.49 -7.31
C ARG A 185 15.90 -5.06 -6.59
N ALA A 186 15.06 -6.01 -6.21
CA ALA A 186 13.84 -5.73 -5.46
C ALA A 186 14.14 -5.10 -4.09
N ALA A 187 15.20 -5.52 -3.40
CA ALA A 187 15.62 -4.95 -2.13
C ALA A 187 16.12 -3.51 -2.29
N ALA A 188 16.97 -3.24 -3.27
CA ALA A 188 17.47 -1.90 -3.57
C ALA A 188 16.33 -0.95 -3.97
N TYR A 189 15.47 -1.40 -4.89
CA TYR A 189 14.27 -0.66 -5.30
C TYR A 189 13.35 -0.34 -4.12
N THR A 190 12.98 -1.35 -3.34
CA THR A 190 12.11 -1.18 -2.17
C THR A 190 12.70 -0.18 -1.18
N SER A 191 13.99 -0.30 -0.88
CA SER A 191 14.69 0.63 0.03
C SER A 191 14.62 2.07 -0.48
N ALA A 192 14.85 2.30 -1.78
CA ALA A 192 14.81 3.63 -2.38
C ALA A 192 13.41 4.26 -2.32
N ILE A 193 12.36 3.48 -2.63
CA ILE A 193 10.99 3.99 -2.57
C ILE A 193 10.53 4.26 -1.13
N LEU A 194 10.82 3.35 -0.20
CA LEU A 194 10.41 3.51 1.21
C LEU A 194 11.19 4.63 1.94
N ALA A 195 12.34 5.03 1.44
CA ALA A 195 13.09 6.18 1.95
C ALA A 195 12.47 7.54 1.59
N ARG A 196 11.49 7.58 0.68
CA ARG A 196 10.80 8.83 0.31
C ARG A 196 10.06 9.40 1.52
N PRO A 197 10.07 10.74 1.71
CA PRO A 197 9.42 11.37 2.87
C PRO A 197 7.95 10.96 3.07
N SER A 198 7.21 10.75 1.99
CA SER A 198 5.81 10.33 2.00
C SER A 198 5.59 8.95 2.65
N PHE A 199 6.49 7.98 2.40
CA PHE A 199 6.47 6.68 3.06
C PHE A 199 7.10 6.74 4.45
N ALA A 200 8.28 7.31 4.57
CA ALA A 200 9.06 7.32 5.80
C ALA A 200 8.30 7.93 6.98
N ALA A 201 7.58 9.04 6.75
CA ALA A 201 6.78 9.69 7.77
C ALA A 201 5.61 8.79 8.26
N LEU A 202 4.89 8.14 7.36
CA LEU A 202 3.79 7.23 7.72
C LEU A 202 4.31 5.99 8.44
N ILE A 203 5.42 5.40 7.97
CA ILE A 203 6.04 4.24 8.61
C ILE A 203 6.50 4.58 10.04
N ALA A 204 7.09 5.76 10.24
CA ALA A 204 7.51 6.21 11.57
C ALA A 204 6.31 6.42 12.51
N ALA A 205 5.22 7.03 12.00
CA ALA A 205 3.98 7.22 12.75
C ALA A 205 3.33 5.87 13.12
N ASP A 206 3.23 4.94 12.19
CA ASP A 206 2.68 3.60 12.42
C ASP A 206 3.49 2.84 13.49
N LYS A 207 4.83 2.88 13.40
CA LYS A 207 5.72 2.26 14.40
C LYS A 207 5.53 2.86 15.78
N ALA A 208 5.43 4.19 15.88
CA ALA A 208 5.21 4.86 17.16
C ALA A 208 3.84 4.52 17.76
N ALA A 209 2.79 4.43 16.92
CA ALA A 209 1.43 4.16 17.39
C ALA A 209 1.20 2.69 17.78
N MET A 210 1.82 1.74 17.09
CA MET A 210 1.55 0.31 17.23
C MET A 210 2.70 -0.48 17.86
N GLY A 211 3.88 0.11 18.06
CA GLY A 211 5.04 -0.58 18.63
C GLY A 211 5.62 -1.65 17.69
N PHE A 212 5.65 -1.37 16.39
CA PHE A 212 6.30 -2.27 15.40
C PHE A 212 7.81 -2.22 15.49
#